data_aafe597026e4bce2b1ebe6b4d23669fc
#
_entry.id   aafe597026e4bce2b1ebe6b4d23669fc
#
_cell.length_a   1.000
_cell.length_b   1.000
_cell.length_c   1.000
_cell.angle_alpha   90.00
_cell.angle_beta   90.00
_cell.angle_gamma   90.00
#
_symmetry.space_group_name_H-M   'P 1'
#
loop_
_entity.id
_entity.type
_entity.pdbx_description
1 polymer ?
#
loop_
_entity_poly.entity_id
_entity_poly.type
_entity_poly.pdbx_seq_one_letter_code
_entity_poly.pdbx_strand_id
1 'polypeptide(L)'
;MNFSPNRKYATIKMPGDAHAVRFKTLGERYTEEALFDRVCENTVYSSLFTRQERYRRCYPPVHPHDRWKQEEFKKALLKTLGIYRTYLYYCYLLGRLPEKIPNHRPPHPAMREDLRHWEQIEAQLYLLERYSLQTREEVEQFITQKTEELQTLEARRTHCRNRLRRCRDPAECDALHTEKDQLTEKICAVRKELHTAQKIPPRADRMRERIELLNAQEQQHAAYREER
;
A
#
# COMPACT_ATOMS: atom_id res chain seq x y z
N MET A 1 4.47 22.05 -19.25
CA MET A 1 3.18 21.61 -18.63
C MET A 1 3.44 21.42 -17.14
N ASN A 2 2.69 22.10 -16.29
CA ASN A 2 2.84 21.94 -14.84
C ASN A 2 1.69 21.04 -14.35
N PHE A 3 2.03 19.79 -14.06
CA PHE A 3 1.15 18.87 -13.33
C PHE A 3 1.45 19.02 -11.85
N SER A 4 0.65 19.76 -11.13
CA SER A 4 0.71 19.79 -9.67
C SER A 4 -0.29 18.76 -9.12
N PRO A 5 0.13 17.79 -8.29
CA PRO A 5 -0.74 16.74 -7.76
C PRO A 5 -1.93 17.26 -6.93
N ASN A 6 -1.87 18.52 -6.50
CA ASN A 6 -2.91 19.17 -5.70
C ASN A 6 -3.91 20.01 -6.50
N ARG A 7 -3.80 20.07 -7.82
CA ARG A 7 -4.74 20.84 -8.66
C ARG A 7 -5.75 19.95 -9.36
N LYS A 8 -7.01 20.30 -9.24
CA LYS A 8 -8.14 19.57 -9.84
C LYS A 8 -8.14 19.61 -11.38
N TYR A 9 -7.39 20.53 -12.00
CA TYR A 9 -7.35 20.72 -13.47
C TYR A 9 -5.93 20.99 -13.94
N ALA A 10 -5.58 20.41 -15.09
CA ALA A 10 -4.32 20.69 -15.78
C ALA A 10 -4.31 22.13 -16.33
N THR A 11 -3.16 22.78 -16.22
CA THR A 11 -2.94 24.15 -16.72
C THR A 11 -1.70 24.21 -17.56
N ILE A 12 -1.73 25.06 -18.61
CA ILE A 12 -0.57 25.37 -19.45
C ILE A 12 -0.17 26.81 -19.25
N LYS A 13 1.14 27.06 -19.16
CA LYS A 13 1.72 28.40 -19.14
C LYS A 13 2.71 28.50 -20.29
N MET A 14 2.48 29.44 -21.20
CA MET A 14 3.42 29.74 -22.29
C MET A 14 4.61 30.54 -21.77
N PRO A 15 5.79 30.39 -22.37
CA PRO A 15 6.93 31.25 -22.05
C PRO A 15 6.56 32.71 -22.37
N GLY A 16 6.58 33.58 -21.36
CA GLY A 16 6.20 35.00 -21.46
C GLY A 16 4.83 35.38 -20.91
N ASP A 17 3.95 34.41 -20.63
CA ASP A 17 2.64 34.70 -20.04
C ASP A 17 2.74 34.91 -18.51
N ALA A 18 1.96 35.91 -18.01
CA ALA A 18 1.89 36.16 -16.56
C ALA A 18 1.10 35.07 -15.83
N HIS A 19 0.09 34.50 -16.46
CA HIS A 19 -0.85 33.56 -15.84
C HIS A 19 -0.96 32.25 -16.61
N ALA A 20 -1.19 31.14 -15.87
CA ALA A 20 -1.46 29.84 -16.45
C ALA A 20 -2.94 29.70 -16.82
N VAL A 21 -3.24 29.21 -18.02
CA VAL A 21 -4.59 29.00 -18.55
C VAL A 21 -5.00 27.54 -18.40
N ARG A 22 -6.26 27.27 -18.07
CA ARG A 22 -6.81 25.91 -18.01
C ARG A 22 -7.07 25.38 -19.43
N PHE A 23 -6.82 24.12 -19.67
CA PHE A 23 -7.09 23.50 -20.97
C PHE A 23 -8.55 23.71 -21.41
N LYS A 24 -9.51 23.58 -20.50
CA LYS A 24 -10.94 23.77 -20.80
C LYS A 24 -11.29 25.18 -21.32
N THR A 25 -10.54 26.21 -20.95
CA THR A 25 -10.75 27.58 -21.43
C THR A 25 -10.20 27.85 -22.83
N LEU A 26 -9.38 26.93 -23.35
CA LEU A 26 -8.82 27.02 -24.72
C LEU A 26 -9.77 26.46 -25.79
N GLY A 27 -10.92 25.88 -25.40
CA GLY A 27 -11.93 25.32 -26.25
C GLY A 27 -11.96 23.78 -26.26
N GLU A 28 -13.02 23.21 -26.88
CA GLU A 28 -13.27 21.77 -26.87
C GLU A 28 -12.13 20.92 -27.46
N ARG A 29 -11.35 21.48 -28.39
CA ARG A 29 -10.18 20.82 -28.98
C ARG A 29 -9.00 20.65 -28.03
N TYR A 30 -9.04 21.28 -26.87
CA TYR A 30 -7.97 21.27 -25.85
C TYR A 30 -8.42 20.61 -24.55
N THR A 31 -9.52 19.88 -24.55
CA THR A 31 -9.88 18.99 -23.43
C THR A 31 -8.83 17.90 -23.28
N GLU A 32 -8.67 17.36 -22.09
CA GLU A 32 -7.69 16.29 -21.82
C GLU A 32 -7.93 15.08 -22.74
N GLU A 33 -9.20 14.76 -23.02
CA GLU A 33 -9.60 13.68 -23.92
C GLU A 33 -9.20 13.99 -25.38
N ALA A 34 -9.55 15.18 -25.88
CA ALA A 34 -9.22 15.59 -27.26
C ALA A 34 -7.71 15.75 -27.49
N LEU A 35 -6.95 16.12 -26.47
CA LEU A 35 -5.48 16.15 -26.53
C LEU A 35 -4.90 14.74 -26.50
N PHE A 36 -5.45 13.86 -25.67
CA PHE A 36 -5.03 12.47 -25.60
C PHE A 36 -5.28 11.75 -26.94
N ASP A 37 -6.46 11.93 -27.51
CA ASP A 37 -6.81 11.36 -28.82
C ASP A 37 -5.88 11.87 -29.93
N ARG A 38 -5.60 13.18 -29.93
CA ARG A 38 -4.70 13.80 -30.91
C ARG A 38 -3.25 13.37 -30.73
N VAL A 39 -2.78 13.19 -29.50
CA VAL A 39 -1.46 12.62 -29.22
C VAL A 39 -1.40 11.16 -29.65
N CYS A 40 -2.49 10.41 -29.47
CA CYS A 40 -2.63 9.04 -29.96
C CYS A 40 -2.68 8.97 -31.50
N GLU A 41 -3.35 9.92 -32.17
CA GLU A 41 -3.48 9.99 -33.63
C GLU A 41 -2.19 10.52 -34.30
N ASN A 42 -1.56 11.55 -33.75
CA ASN A 42 -0.37 12.20 -34.32
C ASN A 42 0.95 11.54 -33.95
N THR A 43 0.97 10.58 -33.02
CA THR A 43 2.17 9.78 -32.86
C THR A 43 2.30 8.89 -34.09
N VAL A 44 3.35 9.17 -34.88
CA VAL A 44 3.81 8.37 -36.06
C VAL A 44 3.89 6.86 -35.73
N TYR A 45 3.73 6.53 -34.48
CA TYR A 45 3.68 5.19 -33.90
C TYR A 45 2.28 4.53 -33.92
N SER A 46 1.19 5.29 -34.16
CA SER A 46 -0.16 4.71 -34.11
C SER A 46 -0.46 3.79 -35.29
N SER A 47 0.15 4.07 -36.45
CA SER A 47 -0.02 3.29 -37.69
C SER A 47 0.99 2.14 -37.83
N LEU A 48 2.13 2.18 -37.10
CA LEU A 48 3.22 1.24 -37.28
C LEU A 48 3.22 0.07 -36.28
N PHE A 49 2.45 0.18 -35.20
CA PHE A 49 2.46 -0.87 -34.15
C PHE A 49 1.07 -1.32 -33.80
N THR A 50 0.86 -2.62 -33.86
CA THR A 50 -0.35 -3.27 -33.35
C THR A 50 -0.47 -3.02 -31.85
N ARG A 51 -1.70 -3.13 -31.30
CA ARG A 51 -1.96 -3.01 -29.87
C ARG A 51 -1.03 -3.94 -29.03
N GLN A 52 -0.65 -5.06 -29.63
CA GLN A 52 0.22 -6.07 -29.03
C GLN A 52 1.68 -5.61 -28.98
N GLU A 53 2.15 -4.89 -30.02
CA GLU A 53 3.51 -4.35 -30.08
C GLU A 53 3.66 -3.12 -29.18
N ARG A 54 2.62 -2.28 -29.05
CA ARG A 54 2.57 -1.20 -28.04
C ARG A 54 2.63 -1.76 -26.64
N TYR A 55 1.90 -2.84 -26.37
CA TYR A 55 1.96 -3.53 -25.09
C TYR A 55 3.34 -4.09 -24.81
N ARG A 56 4.01 -4.70 -25.79
CA ARG A 56 5.38 -5.22 -25.65
C ARG A 56 6.43 -4.13 -25.41
N ARG A 57 6.25 -2.92 -25.94
CA ARG A 57 7.15 -1.78 -25.69
C ARG A 57 6.97 -1.17 -24.31
N CYS A 58 5.72 -1.02 -23.86
CA CYS A 58 5.43 -0.55 -22.51
C CYS A 58 5.80 -1.62 -21.45
N TYR A 59 5.79 -2.87 -21.85
CA TYR A 59 6.07 -4.04 -21.00
C TYR A 59 7.04 -4.96 -21.72
N PRO A 60 8.35 -4.70 -21.61
CA PRO A 60 9.34 -5.56 -22.22
C PRO A 60 9.14 -7.01 -21.75
N PRO A 61 9.43 -8.00 -22.61
CA PRO A 61 9.31 -9.40 -22.24
C PRO A 61 10.18 -9.66 -21.02
N VAL A 62 9.60 -10.36 -20.04
CA VAL A 62 10.30 -10.75 -18.80
C VAL A 62 11.54 -11.53 -19.20
N HIS A 63 12.71 -11.09 -18.76
CA HIS A 63 13.96 -11.76 -19.03
C HIS A 63 13.90 -13.21 -18.50
N PRO A 64 14.48 -14.23 -19.16
CA PRO A 64 14.47 -15.61 -18.68
C PRO A 64 14.92 -15.74 -17.22
N HIS A 65 15.91 -14.97 -16.81
CA HIS A 65 16.40 -14.86 -15.43
C HIS A 65 15.34 -14.32 -14.46
N ASP A 66 14.50 -13.39 -14.91
CA ASP A 66 13.45 -12.81 -14.09
C ASP A 66 12.27 -13.77 -13.92
N ARG A 67 12.00 -14.62 -14.93
CA ARG A 67 11.03 -15.72 -14.81
C ARG A 67 11.45 -16.71 -13.75
N TRP A 68 12.73 -17.08 -13.71
CA TRP A 68 13.25 -17.99 -12.70
C TRP A 68 13.06 -17.43 -11.28
N LYS A 69 13.38 -16.18 -11.06
CA LYS A 69 13.13 -15.48 -9.77
C LYS A 69 11.65 -15.42 -9.41
N GLN A 70 10.77 -15.23 -10.38
CA GLN A 70 9.33 -15.25 -10.16
C GLN A 70 8.84 -16.65 -9.76
N GLU A 71 9.35 -17.70 -10.38
CA GLU A 71 9.02 -19.07 -10.02
C GLU A 71 9.54 -19.47 -8.64
N GLU A 72 10.73 -19.03 -8.27
CA GLU A 72 11.24 -19.21 -6.91
C GLU A 72 10.40 -18.48 -5.87
N PHE A 73 10.00 -17.24 -6.17
CA PHE A 73 9.10 -16.48 -5.30
C PHE A 73 7.75 -17.18 -5.14
N LYS A 74 7.16 -17.68 -6.22
CA LYS A 74 5.91 -18.46 -6.17
C LYS A 74 6.08 -19.71 -5.30
N LYS A 75 7.20 -20.43 -5.45
CA LYS A 75 7.50 -21.60 -4.60
C LYS A 75 7.70 -21.21 -3.13
N ALA A 76 8.36 -20.09 -2.85
CA ALA A 76 8.51 -19.57 -1.50
C ALA A 76 7.15 -19.13 -0.93
N LEU A 77 6.31 -18.50 -1.74
CA LEU A 77 4.96 -18.07 -1.35
C LEU A 77 4.07 -19.27 -0.98
N LEU A 78 4.25 -20.41 -1.64
CA LEU A 78 3.51 -21.65 -1.31
C LEU A 78 3.86 -22.21 0.08
N LYS A 79 5.04 -21.87 0.61
CA LYS A 79 5.46 -22.26 1.98
C LYS A 79 4.88 -21.37 3.06
N THR A 80 4.38 -20.18 2.71
CA THR A 80 3.74 -19.27 3.63
C THR A 80 2.24 -19.56 3.71
N LEU A 81 1.61 -19.28 4.84
CA LEU A 81 0.20 -19.58 5.08
C LEU A 81 -0.63 -18.33 5.37
N GLY A 82 -1.93 -18.48 5.21
CA GLY A 82 -2.94 -17.56 5.73
C GLY A 82 -2.82 -16.10 5.28
N ILE A 83 -2.92 -15.19 6.22
CA ILE A 83 -2.91 -13.74 6.00
C ILE A 83 -1.58 -13.26 5.46
N TYR A 84 -0.47 -13.75 6.00
CA TYR A 84 0.87 -13.33 5.59
C TYR A 84 1.11 -13.61 4.10
N ARG A 85 0.70 -14.79 3.62
CA ARG A 85 0.73 -15.13 2.19
C ARG A 85 -0.09 -14.15 1.35
N THR A 86 -1.28 -13.77 1.80
CA THR A 86 -2.15 -12.82 1.10
C THR A 86 -1.46 -11.46 0.95
N TYR A 87 -0.84 -10.96 2.01
CA TYR A 87 -0.10 -9.69 1.98
C TYR A 87 1.11 -9.74 1.04
N LEU A 88 1.93 -10.79 1.11
CA LEU A 88 3.10 -10.94 0.23
C LEU A 88 2.68 -11.00 -1.25
N TYR A 89 1.67 -11.79 -1.57
CA TYR A 89 1.17 -11.90 -2.94
C TYR A 89 0.58 -10.57 -3.43
N TYR A 90 -0.13 -9.86 -2.57
CA TYR A 90 -0.68 -8.56 -2.89
C TYR A 90 0.41 -7.50 -3.12
N CYS A 91 1.45 -7.48 -2.29
CA CYS A 91 2.63 -6.63 -2.49
C CYS A 91 3.35 -6.94 -3.80
N TYR A 92 3.43 -8.22 -4.18
CA TYR A 92 3.95 -8.63 -5.49
C TYR A 92 3.11 -8.06 -6.64
N LEU A 93 1.79 -8.14 -6.56
CA LEU A 93 0.90 -7.58 -7.58
C LEU A 93 1.00 -6.04 -7.67
N LEU A 94 1.26 -5.37 -6.55
CA LEU A 94 1.52 -3.93 -6.49
C LEU A 94 2.90 -3.54 -7.04
N GLY A 95 3.79 -4.50 -7.33
CA GLY A 95 5.17 -4.22 -7.74
C GLY A 95 6.04 -3.60 -6.65
N ARG A 96 5.70 -3.84 -5.37
CA ARG A 96 6.33 -3.25 -4.19
C ARG A 96 7.10 -4.24 -3.33
N LEU A 97 7.40 -5.42 -3.85
CA LEU A 97 8.33 -6.32 -3.18
C LEU A 97 9.77 -5.84 -3.35
N PRO A 98 10.70 -6.26 -2.42
CA PRO A 98 12.11 -5.89 -2.50
C PRO A 98 12.70 -6.15 -3.89
N GLU A 99 13.64 -5.33 -4.31
CA GLU A 99 14.29 -5.24 -5.64
C GLU A 99 14.73 -6.57 -6.28
N LYS A 100 14.76 -7.67 -5.51
CA LYS A 100 15.18 -9.00 -5.97
C LYS A 100 14.15 -9.71 -6.84
N ILE A 101 12.90 -9.22 -6.89
CA ILE A 101 11.82 -9.86 -7.65
C ILE A 101 11.19 -8.82 -8.59
N PRO A 102 11.70 -8.70 -9.81
CA PRO A 102 11.17 -7.74 -10.76
C PRO A 102 9.73 -8.09 -11.13
N ASN A 103 8.81 -7.19 -10.83
CA ASN A 103 7.46 -7.23 -11.37
C ASN A 103 7.35 -6.18 -12.47
N HIS A 104 7.44 -6.63 -13.72
CA HIS A 104 7.38 -5.75 -14.89
C HIS A 104 5.95 -5.37 -15.29
N ARG A 105 4.94 -5.86 -14.58
CA ARG A 105 3.56 -5.47 -14.82
C ARG A 105 3.23 -4.20 -14.04
N PRO A 106 2.68 -3.16 -14.70
CA PRO A 106 2.13 -2.03 -13.97
C PRO A 106 0.98 -2.54 -13.10
N PRO A 107 0.81 -1.99 -11.91
CA PRO A 107 -0.29 -2.35 -11.05
C PRO A 107 -1.62 -2.08 -11.77
N HIS A 108 -2.56 -3.02 -11.62
CA HIS A 108 -3.89 -2.89 -12.20
C HIS A 108 -4.54 -1.58 -11.74
N PRO A 109 -5.32 -0.87 -12.59
CA PRO A 109 -5.97 0.39 -12.23
C PRO A 109 -6.78 0.32 -10.92
N ALA A 110 -7.42 -0.80 -10.64
CA ALA A 110 -8.15 -1.04 -9.38
C ALA A 110 -7.24 -1.02 -8.13
N MET A 111 -5.93 -1.20 -8.29
CA MET A 111 -4.96 -1.19 -7.19
C MET A 111 -4.34 0.20 -6.93
N ARG A 112 -4.67 1.22 -7.73
CA ARG A 112 -4.09 2.57 -7.57
C ARG A 112 -4.41 3.20 -6.22
N GLU A 113 -5.56 2.90 -5.67
CA GLU A 113 -5.96 3.38 -4.35
C GLU A 113 -5.07 2.80 -3.24
N ASP A 114 -4.76 1.51 -3.34
CA ASP A 114 -3.89 0.86 -2.35
C ASP A 114 -2.45 1.34 -2.43
N LEU A 115 -1.97 1.75 -3.62
CA LEU A 115 -0.67 2.41 -3.75
C LEU A 115 -0.61 3.75 -3.00
N ARG A 116 -1.72 4.49 -2.93
CA ARG A 116 -1.80 5.72 -2.12
C ARG A 116 -1.70 5.43 -0.62
N HIS A 117 -2.09 4.24 -0.22
CA HIS A 117 -2.08 3.78 1.18
C HIS A 117 -0.95 2.78 1.46
N TRP A 118 0.09 2.78 0.61
CA TRP A 118 1.21 1.84 0.69
C TRP A 118 1.86 1.80 2.09
N GLU A 119 2.12 2.95 2.69
CA GLU A 119 2.74 3.05 4.02
C GLU A 119 1.98 2.25 5.10
N GLN A 120 0.65 2.20 4.98
CA GLN A 120 -0.17 1.41 5.91
C GLN A 120 -0.03 -0.09 5.67
N ILE A 121 0.07 -0.51 4.39
CA ILE A 121 0.26 -1.90 4.01
C ILE A 121 1.64 -2.37 4.47
N GLU A 122 2.65 -1.55 4.25
CA GLU A 122 4.03 -1.80 4.66
C GLU A 122 4.15 -1.94 6.19
N ALA A 123 3.53 -1.03 6.94
CA ALA A 123 3.51 -1.11 8.40
C ALA A 123 2.82 -2.39 8.91
N GLN A 124 1.76 -2.85 8.24
CA GLN A 124 1.08 -4.09 8.57
C GLN A 124 1.93 -5.32 8.23
N LEU A 125 2.57 -5.32 7.06
CA LEU A 125 3.49 -6.40 6.66
C LEU A 125 4.66 -6.49 7.64
N TYR A 126 5.28 -5.36 8.00
CA TYR A 126 6.35 -5.31 8.99
C TYR A 126 5.93 -5.88 10.36
N LEU A 127 4.69 -5.60 10.79
CA LEU A 127 4.16 -6.15 12.04
C LEU A 127 3.98 -7.66 11.94
N LEU A 128 3.45 -8.18 10.83
CA LEU A 128 3.30 -9.62 10.59
C LEU A 128 4.66 -10.33 10.59
N GLU A 129 5.68 -9.74 9.98
CA GLU A 129 7.05 -10.27 9.95
C GLU A 129 7.70 -10.25 11.34
N ARG A 130 7.62 -9.12 12.02
CA ARG A 130 8.25 -8.91 13.34
C ARG A 130 7.76 -9.90 14.38
N TYR A 131 6.47 -10.23 14.36
CA TYR A 131 5.85 -11.14 15.32
C TYR A 131 5.61 -12.54 14.74
N SER A 132 6.06 -12.80 13.49
CA SER A 132 5.92 -14.08 12.78
C SER A 132 4.47 -14.56 12.70
N LEU A 133 3.52 -13.62 12.54
CA LEU A 133 2.10 -13.91 12.46
C LEU A 133 1.73 -14.35 11.05
N GLN A 134 1.23 -15.56 10.88
CA GLN A 134 0.89 -16.13 9.57
C GLN A 134 -0.62 -16.29 9.38
N THR A 135 -1.33 -16.68 10.43
CA THR A 135 -2.76 -17.00 10.39
C THR A 135 -3.62 -15.89 10.96
N ARG A 136 -4.93 -15.96 10.69
CA ARG A 136 -5.89 -15.00 11.24
C ARG A 136 -6.03 -15.14 12.75
N GLU A 137 -6.03 -16.37 13.19
CA GLU A 137 -6.15 -16.74 14.60
C GLU A 137 -4.98 -16.18 15.41
N GLU A 138 -3.76 -16.26 14.88
CA GLU A 138 -2.57 -15.68 15.52
C GLU A 138 -2.66 -14.16 15.63
N VAL A 139 -3.18 -13.48 14.60
CA VAL A 139 -3.40 -12.03 14.64
C VAL A 139 -4.46 -11.66 15.68
N GLU A 140 -5.54 -12.41 15.79
CA GLU A 140 -6.60 -12.18 16.78
C GLU A 140 -6.10 -12.44 18.22
N GLN A 141 -5.30 -13.48 18.41
CA GLN A 141 -4.62 -13.74 19.71
C GLN A 141 -3.65 -12.61 20.05
N PHE A 142 -2.86 -12.13 19.10
CA PHE A 142 -1.97 -10.99 19.29
C PHE A 142 -2.74 -9.73 19.71
N ILE A 143 -3.88 -9.43 19.05
CA ILE A 143 -4.76 -8.31 19.42
C ILE A 143 -5.26 -8.44 20.86
N THR A 144 -5.70 -9.63 21.25
CA THR A 144 -6.18 -9.90 22.62
C THR A 144 -5.06 -9.68 23.63
N GLN A 145 -3.89 -10.27 23.41
CA GLN A 145 -2.72 -10.13 24.27
C GLN A 145 -2.26 -8.66 24.41
N LYS A 146 -2.23 -7.92 23.30
CA LYS A 146 -1.86 -6.49 23.33
C LYS A 146 -2.92 -5.62 24.01
N THR A 147 -4.18 -6.02 23.97
CA THR A 147 -5.25 -5.33 24.70
C THR A 147 -5.10 -5.53 26.21
N GLU A 148 -4.80 -6.73 26.65
CA GLU A 148 -4.52 -7.03 28.06
C GLU A 148 -3.25 -6.29 28.55
N GLU A 149 -2.18 -6.30 27.76
CA GLU A 149 -0.97 -5.53 28.04
C GLU A 149 -1.29 -4.03 28.21
N LEU A 150 -2.09 -3.48 27.31
CA LEU A 150 -2.52 -2.07 27.37
C LEU A 150 -3.28 -1.77 28.68
N GLN A 151 -4.23 -2.62 29.05
CA GLN A 151 -5.00 -2.47 30.28
C GLN A 151 -4.11 -2.49 31.53
N THR A 152 -3.13 -3.39 31.57
CA THR A 152 -2.18 -3.48 32.70
C THR A 152 -1.28 -2.23 32.79
N LEU A 153 -0.80 -1.72 31.65
CA LEU A 153 0.00 -0.49 31.62
C LEU A 153 -0.81 0.74 32.02
N GLU A 154 -2.06 0.83 31.60
CA GLU A 154 -2.97 1.92 31.98
C GLU A 154 -3.30 1.89 33.48
N ALA A 155 -3.54 0.73 34.04
CA ALA A 155 -3.74 0.55 35.48
C ALA A 155 -2.50 1.00 36.28
N ARG A 156 -1.30 0.59 35.84
CA ARG A 156 -0.03 1.02 36.44
C ARG A 156 0.15 2.53 36.38
N ARG A 157 -0.10 3.14 35.22
CA ARG A 157 -0.02 4.59 35.05
C ARG A 157 -1.00 5.32 35.96
N THR A 158 -2.21 4.79 36.11
CA THR A 158 -3.22 5.33 37.02
C THR A 158 -2.77 5.24 38.49
N HIS A 159 -2.16 4.13 38.87
CA HIS A 159 -1.57 3.96 40.18
C HIS A 159 -0.46 4.99 40.46
N CYS A 160 0.48 5.17 39.50
CA CYS A 160 1.53 6.21 39.64
C CYS A 160 0.93 7.60 39.78
N ARG A 161 -0.12 7.96 39.02
CA ARG A 161 -0.82 9.24 39.15
C ARG A 161 -1.46 9.45 40.52
N ASN A 162 -2.04 8.39 41.10
CA ASN A 162 -2.65 8.44 42.42
C ASN A 162 -1.59 8.57 43.53
N ARG A 163 -0.42 7.93 43.37
CA ARG A 163 0.72 8.11 44.27
C ARG A 163 1.26 9.54 44.18
N LEU A 164 1.46 10.10 42.99
CA LEU A 164 1.92 11.47 42.79
C LEU A 164 1.05 12.51 43.51
N ARG A 165 -0.27 12.32 43.55
CA ARG A 165 -1.20 13.24 44.24
C ARG A 165 -0.98 13.24 45.76
N ARG A 166 -0.36 12.21 46.32
CA ARG A 166 -0.14 12.02 47.76
C ARG A 166 1.31 12.19 48.16
N CYS A 167 2.20 12.24 47.17
CA CYS A 167 3.66 12.36 47.41
C CYS A 167 4.00 13.73 48.01
N ARG A 168 4.85 13.73 49.02
CA ARG A 168 5.35 14.95 49.67
C ARG A 168 6.85 15.11 49.53
N ASP A 169 7.56 13.99 49.27
CA ASP A 169 9.00 13.99 49.06
C ASP A 169 9.34 14.35 47.62
N PRO A 170 10.11 15.42 47.37
CA PRO A 170 10.46 15.84 46.04
C PRO A 170 11.21 14.76 45.22
N ALA A 171 12.12 14.00 45.86
CA ALA A 171 12.88 12.97 45.21
C ALA A 171 11.98 11.79 44.75
N GLU A 172 11.00 11.39 45.57
CA GLU A 172 10.02 10.36 45.22
C GLU A 172 9.08 10.86 44.10
N CYS A 173 8.69 12.15 44.17
CA CYS A 173 7.86 12.77 43.12
C CYS A 173 8.55 12.75 41.75
N ASP A 174 9.83 13.08 41.66
CA ASP A 174 10.60 13.06 40.43
C ASP A 174 10.74 11.65 39.87
N ALA A 175 10.98 10.64 40.73
CA ALA A 175 11.01 9.24 40.32
C ALA A 175 9.65 8.78 39.75
N LEU A 176 8.53 9.14 40.40
CA LEU A 176 7.19 8.81 39.94
C LEU A 176 6.82 9.54 38.63
N HIS A 177 7.28 10.77 38.41
CA HIS A 177 7.13 11.48 37.15
C HIS A 177 7.83 10.74 35.99
N THR A 178 9.09 10.32 36.24
CA THR A 178 9.88 9.58 35.26
C THR A 178 9.20 8.24 34.93
N GLU A 179 8.74 7.49 35.93
CA GLU A 179 8.00 6.23 35.73
C GLU A 179 6.70 6.44 34.92
N LYS A 180 5.92 7.46 35.28
CA LYS A 180 4.67 7.83 34.55
C LYS A 180 4.94 8.13 33.07
N ASP A 181 6.02 8.86 32.78
CA ASP A 181 6.37 9.24 31.41
C ASP A 181 6.85 8.04 30.61
N GLN A 182 7.67 7.16 31.17
CA GLN A 182 8.04 5.87 30.56
C GLN A 182 6.82 4.97 30.28
N LEU A 183 5.87 4.90 31.23
CA LEU A 183 4.62 4.17 31.03
C LEU A 183 3.78 4.78 29.91
N THR A 184 3.78 6.11 29.79
CA THR A 184 3.04 6.81 28.73
C THR A 184 3.63 6.52 27.35
N GLU A 185 4.94 6.48 27.21
CA GLU A 185 5.63 6.09 25.97
C GLU A 185 5.31 4.64 25.57
N LYS A 186 5.38 3.71 26.55
CA LYS A 186 5.01 2.30 26.33
C LYS A 186 3.56 2.15 25.88
N ILE A 187 2.63 2.84 26.53
CA ILE A 187 1.20 2.86 26.16
C ILE A 187 1.02 3.38 24.74
N CYS A 188 1.72 4.44 24.36
CA CYS A 188 1.66 4.98 23.00
C CYS A 188 2.18 3.97 21.97
N ALA A 189 3.26 3.26 22.27
CA ALA A 189 3.81 2.23 21.38
C ALA A 189 2.83 1.05 21.20
N VAL A 190 2.32 0.51 22.31
CA VAL A 190 1.35 -0.60 22.29
C VAL A 190 0.06 -0.21 21.57
N ARG A 191 -0.44 1.01 21.76
CA ARG A 191 -1.62 1.52 21.04
C ARG A 191 -1.42 1.60 19.53
N LYS A 192 -0.22 2.02 19.07
CA LYS A 192 0.12 2.05 17.65
C LYS A 192 0.15 0.65 17.07
N GLU A 193 0.79 -0.31 17.74
CA GLU A 193 0.82 -1.70 17.31
C GLU A 193 -0.58 -2.30 17.25
N LEU A 194 -1.38 -2.10 18.30
CA LEU A 194 -2.76 -2.59 18.38
C LEU A 194 -3.64 -2.02 17.25
N HIS A 195 -3.56 -0.71 17.01
CA HIS A 195 -4.30 -0.06 15.93
C HIS A 195 -3.91 -0.59 14.54
N THR A 196 -2.62 -0.88 14.34
CA THR A 196 -2.13 -1.48 13.10
C THR A 196 -2.62 -2.91 12.96
N ALA A 197 -2.53 -3.73 14.03
CA ALA A 197 -2.98 -5.12 14.04
C ALA A 197 -4.48 -5.26 13.77
N GLN A 198 -5.32 -4.44 14.39
CA GLN A 198 -6.78 -4.45 14.21
C GLN A 198 -7.22 -4.20 12.76
N LYS A 199 -6.39 -3.52 11.97
CA LYS A 199 -6.67 -3.25 10.55
C LYS A 199 -6.25 -4.39 9.62
N ILE A 200 -5.47 -5.37 10.10
CA ILE A 200 -4.96 -6.46 9.27
C ILE A 200 -6.08 -7.38 8.77
N PRO A 201 -6.98 -7.95 9.60
CA PRO A 201 -8.00 -8.89 9.14
C PRO A 201 -8.93 -8.29 8.07
N PRO A 202 -9.57 -7.11 8.27
CA PRO A 202 -10.47 -6.54 7.27
C PRO A 202 -9.76 -6.11 6.00
N ARG A 203 -8.47 -5.78 6.07
CA ARG A 203 -7.69 -5.48 4.88
C ARG A 203 -7.33 -6.75 4.11
N ALA A 204 -6.97 -7.82 4.80
CA ALA A 204 -6.68 -9.12 4.18
C ALA A 204 -7.90 -9.65 3.41
N ASP A 205 -9.11 -9.50 3.94
CA ASP A 205 -10.35 -9.90 3.27
C ASP A 205 -10.54 -9.10 1.97
N ARG A 206 -10.38 -7.78 2.00
CA ARG A 206 -10.41 -6.93 0.79
C ARG A 206 -9.33 -7.27 -0.23
N MET A 207 -8.14 -7.62 0.23
CA MET A 207 -7.05 -8.06 -0.66
C MET A 207 -7.39 -9.37 -1.35
N ARG A 208 -8.01 -10.33 -0.65
CA ARG A 208 -8.47 -11.60 -1.24
C ARG A 208 -9.51 -11.36 -2.32
N GLU A 209 -10.55 -10.59 -2.02
CA GLU A 209 -11.59 -10.23 -3.00
C GLU A 209 -10.99 -9.60 -4.25
N ARG A 210 -10.02 -8.68 -4.10
CA ARG A 210 -9.34 -8.07 -5.25
C ARG A 210 -8.50 -9.06 -6.05
N ILE A 211 -7.79 -9.96 -5.38
CA ILE A 211 -7.02 -11.02 -6.03
C ILE A 211 -7.95 -11.93 -6.84
N GLU A 212 -9.08 -12.31 -6.27
CA GLU A 212 -10.08 -13.16 -6.95
C GLU A 212 -10.67 -12.47 -8.19
N LEU A 213 -11.02 -11.19 -8.07
CA LEU A 213 -11.49 -10.39 -9.21
C LEU A 213 -10.45 -10.30 -10.33
N LEU A 214 -9.19 -10.09 -10.00
CA LEU A 214 -8.10 -10.03 -10.98
C LEU A 214 -7.89 -11.37 -11.66
N ASN A 215 -7.89 -12.46 -10.90
CA ASN A 215 -7.76 -13.80 -11.44
C ASN A 215 -8.94 -14.16 -12.37
N ALA A 216 -10.17 -13.79 -12.00
CA ALA A 216 -11.35 -13.99 -12.84
C ALA A 216 -11.25 -13.20 -14.17
N GLN A 217 -10.80 -11.96 -14.13
CA GLN A 217 -10.57 -11.15 -15.33
C GLN A 217 -9.45 -11.73 -16.20
N GLU A 218 -8.37 -12.20 -15.64
CA GLU A 218 -7.29 -12.86 -16.40
C GLU A 218 -7.78 -14.15 -17.08
N GLN A 219 -8.60 -14.94 -16.40
CA GLN A 219 -9.20 -16.15 -16.97
C GLN A 219 -10.15 -15.82 -18.14
N GLN A 220 -11.02 -14.82 -18.00
CA GLN A 220 -11.89 -14.36 -19.08
C GLN A 220 -11.10 -13.88 -20.29
N HIS A 221 -10.02 -13.14 -20.06
CA HIS A 221 -9.14 -12.69 -21.15
C HIS A 221 -8.36 -13.82 -21.80
N ALA A 222 -8.01 -14.87 -21.05
CA ALA A 222 -7.35 -16.05 -21.60
C ALA A 222 -8.32 -16.84 -22.49
N ALA A 223 -9.54 -17.12 -22.01
CA ALA A 223 -10.58 -17.79 -22.77
C ALA A 223 -10.91 -17.06 -24.08
N TYR A 224 -11.08 -15.72 -24.04
CA TYR A 224 -11.31 -14.93 -25.24
C TYR A 224 -10.17 -14.96 -26.26
N ARG A 225 -8.93 -15.23 -25.82
CA ARG A 225 -7.77 -15.38 -26.72
C ARG A 225 -7.70 -16.77 -27.36
N GLU A 226 -8.22 -17.79 -26.70
CA GLU A 226 -8.26 -19.16 -27.22
C GLU A 226 -9.38 -19.33 -28.24
N GLU A 227 -10.46 -18.58 -28.14
CA GLU A 227 -11.61 -18.57 -29.08
C GLU A 227 -11.32 -17.80 -30.40
N ARG A 228 -10.17 -17.15 -30.53
CA ARG A 228 -9.79 -16.33 -31.69
C ARG A 228 -8.62 -16.94 -32.45
#